data_ca5991269c9515373c14e64a249d8d15
#
_entry.id   ca5991269c9515373c14e64a249d8d15
#
_cell.length_a   1.000
_cell.length_b   1.000
_cell.length_c   1.000
_cell.angle_alpha   90.00
_cell.angle_beta   90.00
_cell.angle_gamma   90.00
#
_symmetry.space_group_name_H-M   'P 1'
#
loop_
_entity.id
_entity.type
_entity.pdbx_description
1 polymer ?
#
loop_
_entity_poly.entity_id
_entity_poly.type
_entity_poly.pdbx_seq_one_letter_code
_entity_poly.pdbx_strand_id
1 'polypeptide(L)'
;MLSSHTLRKTTDNPRRNEEQTAVIHSMLAGLDPFFRLRPTIPARCVQAFFLVAEKEDMSISEYAKRGGLSPTTMSRNLIDMGERDRNHEEGAGLVESHPNIMNRRESLYRLTPKGRALLAAITRALNPEVTSPEKRVARMKAREEKRTL
;
A
#
# COMPACT_ATOMS: atom_id res chain seq x y z
N MET A 1 -10.79 45.83 29.86
CA MET A 1 -9.86 44.69 29.92
C MET A 1 -9.85 44.00 28.59
N LEU A 2 -8.85 44.27 27.77
CA LEU A 2 -8.70 43.67 26.47
C LEU A 2 -7.69 42.50 26.62
N SER A 3 -8.19 41.29 26.54
CA SER A 3 -7.33 40.11 26.50
C SER A 3 -6.61 40.09 25.14
N SER A 4 -5.32 40.35 25.18
CA SER A 4 -4.44 40.16 24.04
C SER A 4 -4.36 38.66 23.72
N HIS A 5 -5.18 38.20 22.79
CA HIS A 5 -4.98 36.91 22.16
C HIS A 5 -3.74 37.04 21.29
N THR A 6 -2.62 36.68 21.87
CA THR A 6 -1.39 36.46 21.13
C THR A 6 -1.64 35.28 20.20
N LEU A 7 -2.02 35.57 18.97
CA LEU A 7 -1.90 34.61 17.86
C LEU A 7 -0.46 34.15 17.82
N ARG A 8 -0.19 32.96 18.38
CA ARG A 8 1.04 32.25 18.10
C ARG A 8 1.08 32.05 16.59
N LYS A 9 1.85 32.88 15.91
CA LYS A 9 2.31 32.59 14.57
C LYS A 9 3.05 31.26 14.65
N THR A 10 2.41 30.19 14.25
CA THR A 10 3.08 28.95 13.90
C THR A 10 4.15 29.35 12.90
N THR A 11 5.38 29.33 13.31
CA THR A 11 6.53 29.50 12.41
C THR A 11 6.48 28.28 11.47
N ASP A 12 5.80 28.48 10.38
CA ASP A 12 5.75 27.53 9.27
C ASP A 12 7.17 27.47 8.72
N ASN A 13 7.92 26.43 9.12
CA ASN A 13 9.26 26.18 8.61
C ASN A 13 9.09 25.73 7.15
N PRO A 14 9.52 26.55 6.16
CA PRO A 14 9.33 26.23 4.75
C PRO A 14 9.88 24.85 4.38
N ARG A 15 11.02 24.44 4.96
CA ARG A 15 11.61 23.12 4.72
C ARG A 15 10.75 21.98 5.27
N ARG A 16 10.16 22.17 6.45
CA ARG A 16 9.27 21.21 7.06
C ARG A 16 7.98 21.03 6.25
N ASN A 17 7.48 22.09 5.67
CA ASN A 17 6.31 22.03 4.80
C ASN A 17 6.60 21.29 3.47
N GLU A 18 7.78 21.51 2.87
CA GLU A 18 8.20 20.81 1.65
C GLU A 18 8.37 19.29 1.90
N GLU A 19 9.02 18.89 2.99
CA GLU A 19 9.18 17.50 3.37
C GLU A 19 7.81 16.82 3.61
N GLN A 20 6.93 17.48 4.34
CA GLN A 20 5.58 16.97 4.59
C GLN A 20 4.79 16.84 3.29
N THR A 21 4.86 17.80 2.41
CA THR A 21 4.20 17.78 1.11
C THR A 21 4.71 16.62 0.25
N ALA A 22 6.02 16.38 0.23
CA ALA A 22 6.61 15.27 -0.50
C ALA A 22 6.13 13.92 0.05
N VAL A 23 6.05 13.75 1.37
CA VAL A 23 5.51 12.55 2.00
C VAL A 23 4.03 12.33 1.65
N ILE A 24 3.22 13.39 1.71
CA ILE A 24 1.79 13.32 1.35
C ILE A 24 1.63 12.88 -0.10
N HIS A 25 2.38 13.46 -1.04
CA HIS A 25 2.32 13.08 -2.45
C HIS A 25 2.75 11.63 -2.68
N SER A 26 3.81 11.18 -1.99
CA SER A 26 4.26 9.79 -2.06
C SER A 26 3.22 8.83 -1.53
N MET A 27 2.59 9.14 -0.40
CA MET A 27 1.54 8.31 0.19
C MET A 27 0.31 8.22 -0.73
N LEU A 28 -0.13 9.34 -1.29
CA LEU A 28 -1.24 9.35 -2.24
C LEU A 28 -0.91 8.53 -3.50
N ALA A 29 0.28 8.69 -4.05
CA ALA A 29 0.73 7.93 -5.22
C ALA A 29 0.85 6.43 -4.92
N GLY A 30 1.34 6.05 -3.74
CA GLY A 30 1.49 4.66 -3.32
C GLY A 30 0.18 3.96 -3.02
N LEU A 31 -0.84 4.69 -2.54
CA LEU A 31 -2.17 4.15 -2.24
C LEU A 31 -3.07 4.03 -3.50
N ASP A 32 -2.86 4.87 -4.50
CA ASP A 32 -3.71 4.91 -5.70
C ASP A 32 -3.87 3.55 -6.41
N PRO A 33 -2.83 2.73 -6.58
CA PRO A 33 -2.99 1.39 -7.16
C PRO A 33 -3.93 0.47 -6.38
N PHE A 34 -3.95 0.57 -5.04
CA PHE A 34 -4.89 -0.17 -4.21
C PHE A 34 -6.34 0.29 -4.43
N PHE A 35 -6.57 1.60 -4.47
CA PHE A 35 -7.91 2.16 -4.66
C PHE A 35 -8.48 1.87 -6.04
N ARG A 36 -7.64 1.77 -7.06
CA ARG A 36 -8.07 1.32 -8.40
C ARG A 36 -8.51 -0.13 -8.41
N LEU A 37 -7.87 -0.96 -7.59
CA LEU A 37 -8.23 -2.36 -7.45
C LEU A 37 -9.50 -2.52 -6.61
N ARG A 38 -9.55 -1.80 -5.48
CA ARG A 38 -10.64 -1.87 -4.51
C ARG A 38 -10.80 -0.52 -3.80
N PRO A 39 -11.83 0.29 -4.15
CA PRO A 39 -11.97 1.66 -3.61
C PRO A 39 -12.06 1.76 -2.09
N THR A 40 -12.54 0.70 -1.43
CA THR A 40 -12.76 0.65 0.02
C THR A 40 -11.89 -0.37 0.72
N ILE A 41 -10.63 -0.48 0.30
CA ILE A 41 -9.69 -1.42 0.94
C ILE A 41 -9.35 -0.97 2.37
N PRO A 42 -9.48 -1.85 3.39
CA PRO A 42 -9.10 -1.50 4.75
C PRO A 42 -7.58 -1.30 4.86
N ALA A 43 -7.17 -0.31 5.67
CA ALA A 43 -5.75 0.00 5.89
C ALA A 43 -4.96 -1.21 6.45
N ARG A 44 -5.59 -2.05 7.27
CA ARG A 44 -4.97 -3.28 7.79
C ARG A 44 -4.69 -4.32 6.71
N CYS A 45 -5.53 -4.37 5.67
CA CYS A 45 -5.28 -5.22 4.50
C CYS A 45 -4.07 -4.71 3.70
N VAL A 46 -3.95 -3.39 3.52
CA VAL A 46 -2.77 -2.77 2.91
C VAL A 46 -1.50 -3.09 3.70
N GLN A 47 -1.56 -3.00 5.03
CA GLN A 47 -0.45 -3.38 5.90
C GLN A 47 -0.07 -4.86 5.72
N ALA A 48 -1.05 -5.77 5.71
CA ALA A 48 -0.81 -7.20 5.51
C ALA A 48 -0.13 -7.48 4.16
N PHE A 49 -0.56 -6.81 3.10
CA PHE A 49 0.08 -6.90 1.79
C PHE A 49 1.57 -6.52 1.84
N PHE A 50 1.89 -5.39 2.45
CA PHE A 50 3.29 -4.95 2.55
C PHE A 50 4.15 -5.86 3.43
N LEU A 51 3.59 -6.42 4.49
CA LEU A 51 4.30 -7.39 5.32
C LEU A 51 4.67 -8.66 4.54
N VAL A 52 3.76 -9.16 3.72
CA VAL A 52 4.04 -10.31 2.82
C VAL A 52 5.04 -9.92 1.74
N ALA A 53 4.88 -8.74 1.14
CA ALA A 53 5.80 -8.23 0.12
C ALA A 53 7.23 -8.04 0.64
N GLU A 54 7.38 -7.61 1.89
CA GLU A 54 8.68 -7.42 2.54
C GLU A 54 9.41 -8.74 2.72
N LYS A 55 8.70 -9.77 3.14
CA LYS A 55 9.25 -11.11 3.32
C LYS A 55 8.19 -12.17 3.10
N GLU A 56 8.30 -12.87 2.01
CA GLU A 56 7.44 -14.00 1.66
C GLU A 56 7.77 -15.25 2.50
N ASP A 57 6.91 -16.24 2.42
CA ASP A 57 7.09 -17.57 3.01
C ASP A 57 7.17 -17.55 4.54
N MET A 58 6.34 -16.74 5.17
CA MET A 58 6.17 -16.70 6.62
C MET A 58 4.75 -17.13 7.01
N SER A 59 4.61 -17.55 8.27
CA SER A 59 3.34 -17.93 8.86
C SER A 59 2.52 -16.73 9.32
N ILE A 60 1.22 -16.96 9.56
CA ILE A 60 0.34 -15.94 10.15
C ILE A 60 0.90 -15.39 11.46
N SER A 61 1.43 -16.24 12.32
CA SER A 61 2.00 -15.83 13.61
C SER A 61 3.20 -14.90 13.44
N GLU A 62 4.06 -15.17 12.46
CA GLU A 62 5.21 -14.34 12.15
C GLU A 62 4.81 -12.98 11.58
N TYR A 63 3.85 -12.93 10.66
CA TYR A 63 3.32 -11.67 10.13
C TYR A 63 2.58 -10.87 11.20
N ALA A 64 1.80 -11.53 12.06
CA ALA A 64 1.12 -10.89 13.19
C ALA A 64 2.12 -10.21 14.14
N LYS A 65 3.20 -10.90 14.47
CA LYS A 65 4.27 -10.37 15.33
C LYS A 65 4.94 -9.15 14.69
N ARG A 66 5.25 -9.19 13.40
CA ARG A 66 5.83 -8.06 12.66
C ARG A 66 4.89 -6.87 12.57
N GLY A 67 3.61 -7.11 12.38
CA GLY A 67 2.58 -6.07 12.26
C GLY A 67 2.05 -5.54 13.59
N GLY A 68 2.47 -6.11 14.72
CA GLY A 68 1.93 -5.75 16.04
C GLY A 68 0.45 -6.08 16.18
N LEU A 69 -0.01 -7.16 15.56
CA LEU A 69 -1.41 -7.60 15.54
C LEU A 69 -1.56 -8.97 16.20
N SER A 70 -2.80 -9.30 16.60
CA SER A 70 -3.12 -10.67 16.99
C SER A 70 -3.10 -11.60 15.76
N PRO A 71 -2.77 -12.89 15.94
CA PRO A 71 -2.85 -13.86 14.83
C PRO A 71 -4.23 -13.92 14.18
N THR A 72 -5.30 -13.80 14.97
CA THR A 72 -6.68 -13.77 14.45
C THR A 72 -6.92 -12.60 13.51
N THR A 73 -6.48 -11.40 13.89
CA THR A 73 -6.62 -10.21 13.06
C THR A 73 -5.78 -10.34 11.79
N MET A 74 -4.55 -10.81 11.89
CA MET A 74 -3.69 -11.04 10.73
C MET A 74 -4.28 -12.07 9.77
N SER A 75 -4.79 -13.19 10.31
CA SER A 75 -5.47 -14.21 9.51
C SER A 75 -6.63 -13.64 8.70
N ARG A 76 -7.48 -12.86 9.33
CA ARG A 76 -8.61 -12.20 8.63
C ARG A 76 -8.15 -11.28 7.51
N ASN A 77 -7.13 -10.48 7.76
CA ASN A 77 -6.59 -9.57 6.74
C ASN A 77 -5.97 -10.33 5.57
N LEU A 78 -5.22 -11.39 5.83
CA LEU A 78 -4.62 -12.22 4.78
C LEU A 78 -5.67 -12.97 3.96
N ILE A 79 -6.76 -13.45 4.58
CA ILE A 79 -7.88 -14.07 3.87
C ILE A 79 -8.54 -13.05 2.94
N ASP A 80 -8.83 -11.84 3.41
CA ASP A 80 -9.47 -10.79 2.61
C ASP A 80 -8.59 -10.32 1.45
N MET A 81 -7.27 -10.46 1.58
CA MET A 81 -6.30 -10.19 0.50
C MET A 81 -6.07 -11.35 -0.44
N GLY A 82 -6.66 -12.51 -0.17
CA GLY A 82 -6.60 -13.71 -1.01
C GLY A 82 -7.63 -13.71 -2.14
N GLU A 83 -7.76 -14.86 -2.80
CA GLU A 83 -8.71 -15.05 -3.91
C GLU A 83 -10.17 -14.89 -3.46
N ARG A 84 -10.49 -15.41 -2.27
CA ARG A 84 -11.81 -15.26 -1.64
C ARG A 84 -11.67 -14.66 -0.26
N ASP A 85 -12.57 -13.72 0.05
CA ASP A 85 -12.64 -13.11 1.36
C ASP A 85 -13.31 -14.03 2.41
N ARG A 86 -13.45 -13.52 3.64
CA ARG A 86 -14.09 -14.25 4.75
C ARG A 86 -15.55 -14.61 4.50
N ASN A 87 -16.22 -13.91 3.61
CA ASN A 87 -17.62 -14.13 3.25
C ASN A 87 -17.77 -15.03 2.02
N HIS A 88 -16.66 -15.68 1.55
CA HIS A 88 -16.59 -16.48 0.33
C HIS A 88 -16.88 -15.69 -0.95
N GLU A 89 -16.81 -14.37 -0.89
CA GLU A 89 -16.91 -13.49 -2.04
C GLU A 89 -15.53 -13.28 -2.66
N GLU A 90 -15.48 -12.57 -3.78
CA GLU A 90 -14.21 -12.25 -4.44
C GLU A 90 -13.32 -11.40 -3.54
N GLY A 91 -12.14 -11.90 -3.19
CA GLY A 91 -11.11 -11.19 -2.45
C GLY A 91 -10.27 -10.31 -3.36
N ALA A 92 -9.25 -9.69 -2.78
CA ALA A 92 -8.33 -8.81 -3.53
C ALA A 92 -7.40 -9.59 -4.49
N GLY A 93 -7.16 -10.88 -4.22
CA GLY A 93 -6.33 -11.76 -5.06
C GLY A 93 -4.85 -11.40 -5.08
N LEU A 94 -4.35 -10.76 -4.03
CA LEU A 94 -2.97 -10.23 -3.98
C LEU A 94 -2.00 -11.14 -3.25
N VAL A 95 -2.49 -11.98 -2.34
CA VAL A 95 -1.70 -12.97 -1.60
C VAL A 95 -2.30 -14.35 -1.74
N GLU A 96 -1.47 -15.36 -1.62
CA GLU A 96 -1.89 -16.76 -1.62
C GLU A 96 -1.17 -17.52 -0.51
N SER A 97 -1.82 -18.54 0.03
CA SER A 97 -1.22 -19.45 0.98
C SER A 97 -0.72 -20.71 0.28
N HIS A 98 0.34 -21.29 0.82
CA HIS A 98 0.85 -22.60 0.42
C HIS A 98 1.25 -23.40 1.64
N PRO A 99 1.24 -24.75 1.57
CA PRO A 99 1.60 -25.59 2.71
C PRO A 99 3.05 -25.39 3.13
N ASN A 100 3.30 -25.37 4.44
CA ASN A 100 4.64 -25.50 4.97
C ASN A 100 5.06 -26.98 4.96
N ILE A 101 6.05 -27.34 4.15
CA ILE A 101 6.54 -28.73 4.02
C ILE A 101 7.10 -29.24 5.35
N MET A 102 7.72 -28.37 6.14
CA MET A 102 8.33 -28.71 7.43
C MET A 102 7.31 -28.83 8.56
N ASN A 103 6.16 -28.15 8.44
CA ASN A 103 5.08 -28.18 9.42
C ASN A 103 3.72 -28.10 8.71
N ARG A 104 3.10 -29.24 8.44
CA ARG A 104 1.83 -29.35 7.69
C ARG A 104 0.63 -28.67 8.35
N ARG A 105 0.72 -28.30 9.61
CA ARG A 105 -0.33 -27.56 10.34
C ARG A 105 -0.30 -26.07 10.06
N GLU A 106 0.72 -25.59 9.40
CA GLU A 106 0.99 -24.20 9.17
C GLU A 106 0.99 -23.90 7.67
N SER A 107 0.33 -22.80 7.29
CA SER A 107 0.40 -22.25 5.94
C SER A 107 1.39 -21.09 5.91
N LEU A 108 2.10 -20.98 4.81
CA LEU A 108 2.97 -19.85 4.49
C LEU A 108 2.29 -18.99 3.43
N TYR A 109 2.66 -17.71 3.36
CA TYR A 109 2.03 -16.75 2.45
C TYR A 109 3.05 -16.14 1.51
N ARG A 110 2.60 -15.85 0.30
CA ARG A 110 3.38 -15.17 -0.74
C ARG A 110 2.48 -14.29 -1.59
N LEU A 111 3.09 -13.41 -2.37
CA LEU A 111 2.36 -12.62 -3.35
C LEU A 111 1.91 -13.49 -4.53
N THR A 112 0.70 -13.22 -5.03
CA THR A 112 0.25 -13.73 -6.33
C THR A 112 0.92 -12.96 -7.48
N PRO A 113 0.83 -13.41 -8.74
CA PRO A 113 1.24 -12.60 -9.89
C PRO A 113 0.57 -11.22 -9.92
N LYS A 114 -0.72 -11.15 -9.53
CA LYS A 114 -1.45 -9.89 -9.38
C LYS A 114 -0.85 -9.01 -8.27
N GLY A 115 -0.48 -9.60 -7.13
CA GLY A 115 0.20 -8.90 -6.05
C GLY A 115 1.58 -8.36 -6.45
N ARG A 116 2.34 -9.14 -7.21
CA ARG A 116 3.64 -8.69 -7.75
C ARG A 116 3.48 -7.54 -8.75
N ALA A 117 2.47 -7.59 -9.60
CA ALA A 117 2.15 -6.51 -10.53
C ALA A 117 1.74 -5.22 -9.80
N LEU A 118 0.97 -5.35 -8.72
CA LEU A 118 0.60 -4.22 -7.85
C LEU A 118 1.83 -3.60 -7.19
N LEU A 119 2.72 -4.42 -6.62
CA LEU A 119 3.96 -3.94 -6.01
C LEU A 119 4.84 -3.20 -7.03
N ALA A 120 4.95 -3.71 -8.25
CA ALA A 120 5.67 -3.05 -9.32
C ALA A 120 5.03 -1.70 -9.70
N ALA A 121 3.71 -1.60 -9.71
CA ALA A 121 2.98 -0.35 -9.97
C ALA A 121 3.24 0.69 -8.87
N ILE A 122 3.23 0.27 -7.60
CA ILE A 122 3.54 1.12 -6.44
C ILE A 122 4.99 1.62 -6.53
N THR A 123 5.92 0.73 -6.81
CA THR A 123 7.35 1.07 -6.94
C THR A 123 7.56 2.12 -8.04
N ARG A 124 6.91 1.97 -9.18
CA ARG A 124 6.97 2.97 -10.27
C ARG A 124 6.34 4.30 -9.85
N ALA A 125 5.22 4.26 -9.14
CA ALA A 125 4.54 5.48 -8.68
C ALA A 125 5.38 6.27 -7.68
N LEU A 126 6.16 5.60 -6.84
CA LEU A 126 7.02 6.21 -5.82
C LEU A 126 8.42 6.55 -6.33
N ASN A 127 8.79 6.11 -7.53
CA ASN A 127 10.10 6.43 -8.09
C ASN A 127 10.17 7.94 -8.39
N PRO A 128 11.12 8.71 -7.78
CA PRO A 128 11.25 10.15 -7.98
C PRO A 128 11.45 10.53 -9.45
N GLU A 129 12.10 9.69 -10.24
CA GLU A 129 12.28 9.92 -11.67
C GLU A 129 10.97 9.85 -12.47
N VAL A 130 9.99 9.11 -11.96
CA VAL A 130 8.67 8.94 -12.59
C VAL A 130 7.67 9.97 -12.06
N THR A 131 7.88 10.44 -10.83
CA THR A 131 6.92 11.28 -10.09
C THR A 131 7.22 12.78 -10.25
N SER A 132 8.33 13.17 -10.88
CA SER A 132 8.59 14.59 -11.11
C SER A 132 7.48 15.21 -11.97
N PRO A 133 6.96 16.40 -11.60
CA PRO A 133 5.86 17.03 -12.32
C PRO A 133 6.11 17.17 -13.83
N GLU A 134 7.35 17.45 -14.21
CA GLU A 134 7.77 17.61 -15.61
C GLU A 134 7.66 16.30 -16.40
N LYS A 135 8.05 15.17 -15.81
CA LYS A 135 7.95 13.86 -16.46
C LYS A 135 6.50 13.33 -16.49
N ARG A 136 5.66 13.71 -15.51
CA ARG A 136 4.21 13.42 -15.55
C ARG A 136 3.54 14.11 -16.71
N VAL A 137 3.83 15.40 -16.93
CA VAL A 137 3.30 16.18 -18.06
C VAL A 137 3.80 15.60 -19.39
N ALA A 138 5.08 15.24 -19.50
CA ALA A 138 5.64 14.63 -20.70
C ALA A 138 4.98 13.29 -21.04
N ARG A 139 4.68 12.45 -20.01
CA ARG A 139 3.97 11.18 -20.19
C ARG A 139 2.51 11.37 -20.61
N MET A 140 1.83 12.37 -20.06
CA MET A 140 0.46 12.70 -20.47
C MET A 140 0.42 13.13 -21.92
N LYS A 141 1.32 14.00 -22.35
CA LYS A 141 1.44 14.44 -23.75
C LYS A 141 1.75 13.26 -24.69
N ALA A 142 2.70 12.39 -24.34
CA ALA A 142 3.04 11.22 -25.13
C ALA A 142 1.88 10.21 -25.26
N ARG A 143 1.00 10.13 -24.25
CA ARG A 143 -0.22 9.30 -24.31
C ARG A 143 -1.29 9.92 -25.21
N GLU A 144 -1.43 11.24 -25.19
CA GLU A 144 -2.36 11.97 -26.07
C GLU A 144 -1.95 11.83 -27.54
N GLU A 145 -0.66 11.99 -27.86
CA GLU A 145 -0.14 11.83 -29.21
C GLU A 145 -0.34 10.41 -29.76
N LYS A 146 -0.23 9.40 -28.92
CA LYS A 146 -0.53 8.00 -29.32
C LYS A 146 -2.02 7.70 -29.52
N ARG A 147 -2.89 8.53 -28.96
CA ARG A 147 -4.35 8.40 -29.15
C ARG A 147 -4.88 9.09 -30.39
N THR A 148 -4.14 10.03 -30.94
CA THR A 148 -4.47 10.80 -32.15
C THR A 148 -3.88 10.22 -33.44
N LEU A 149 -3.12 9.16 -33.35
CA LEU A 149 -2.65 8.35 -34.49
C LEU A 149 -3.51 7.09 -34.61
#